data_d5f91576c96d1ae34bcb3d19fde3c13e
#
_entry.id   d5f91576c96d1ae34bcb3d19fde3c13e
#
_cell.length_a   1.000
_cell.length_b   1.000
_cell.length_c   1.000
_cell.angle_alpha   90.00
_cell.angle_beta   90.00
_cell.angle_gamma   90.00
#
_symmetry.space_group_name_H-M   'P 1'
#
loop_
_entity.id
_entity.type
_entity.pdbx_description
1 polymer ?
#
loop_
_entity_poly.entity_id
_entity_poly.type
_entity_poly.pdbx_seq_one_letter_code
_entity_poly.pdbx_strand_id
1 'polypeptide(L)'
;PGLANKLCLSSASKICCNFPETVKSLPQEKAVLTGSPIRRELFHGDAEKSLHYCGFPDHNKPVLLIVGGSSGSKVINEAVRKVLPELLEQFYIIHLCGKGNLDEKLKGVIGYAQFEYASAELTDMFALADLAISRAGANSICELLALHKPNILIPLSAAASRGDQILNAKSFAKQGFSYVIEEEKLTDQTLLDAVREVYADREKYIHTMSAVSYTHLRAHETLANL
;
A
#
# COMPACT_ATOMS: atom_id res chain seq x y z
N PRO A 1 -20.57 5.48 -5.48
CA PRO A 1 -20.69 5.80 -4.06
C PRO A 1 -21.60 4.80 -3.33
N GLY A 2 -21.22 4.42 -2.08
CA GLY A 2 -22.06 3.58 -1.22
C GLY A 2 -23.40 4.25 -0.86
N LEU A 3 -24.35 3.47 -0.30
CA LEU A 3 -25.69 3.95 -0.01
C LEU A 3 -25.69 5.17 0.93
N ALA A 4 -24.89 5.13 1.99
CA ALA A 4 -24.74 6.25 2.93
C ALA A 4 -24.30 7.54 2.22
N ASN A 5 -23.29 7.44 1.35
CA ASN A 5 -22.81 8.58 0.58
C ASN A 5 -23.92 9.13 -0.35
N LYS A 6 -24.71 8.23 -0.99
CA LYS A 6 -25.82 8.67 -1.86
C LYS A 6 -26.88 9.45 -1.09
N LEU A 7 -27.20 9.04 0.13
CA LEU A 7 -28.17 9.74 0.99
C LEU A 7 -27.68 11.13 1.40
N CYS A 8 -26.36 11.32 1.57
CA CYS A 8 -25.77 12.59 1.95
C CYS A 8 -25.58 13.57 0.77
N LEU A 9 -25.71 13.14 -0.49
CA LEU A 9 -25.44 13.98 -1.66
C LEU A 9 -26.28 15.26 -1.72
N SER A 10 -27.55 15.17 -1.32
CA SER A 10 -28.48 16.32 -1.34
C SER A 10 -28.05 17.41 -0.34
N SER A 11 -27.61 17.00 0.84
CA SER A 11 -27.26 17.89 1.96
C SER A 11 -25.81 18.39 1.92
N ALA A 12 -24.94 17.76 1.11
CA ALA A 12 -23.55 18.14 1.02
C ALA A 12 -23.36 19.42 0.20
N SER A 13 -22.59 20.38 0.70
CA SER A 13 -22.14 21.56 -0.05
C SER A 13 -21.01 21.21 -1.02
N LYS A 14 -20.04 20.37 -0.57
CA LYS A 14 -18.94 19.84 -1.35
C LYS A 14 -18.74 18.35 -1.03
N ILE A 15 -18.24 17.61 -2.02
CA ILE A 15 -18.00 16.17 -1.93
C ILE A 15 -16.54 15.93 -2.30
N CYS A 16 -15.72 15.66 -1.30
CA CYS A 16 -14.32 15.36 -1.48
C CYS A 16 -14.14 13.93 -2.01
N CYS A 17 -13.38 13.77 -3.06
CA CYS A 17 -13.16 12.50 -3.74
C CYS A 17 -11.68 12.13 -3.75
N ASN A 18 -11.39 10.86 -3.49
CA ASN A 18 -10.02 10.33 -3.54
C ASN A 18 -9.59 9.95 -4.97
N PHE A 19 -10.56 9.69 -5.87
CA PHE A 19 -10.31 9.15 -7.21
C PHE A 19 -10.99 9.97 -8.30
N PRO A 20 -10.31 10.22 -9.45
CA PRO A 20 -10.88 10.96 -10.56
C PRO A 20 -12.19 10.33 -11.12
N GLU A 21 -12.27 9.00 -11.09
CA GLU A 21 -13.44 8.25 -11.56
C GLU A 21 -14.66 8.54 -10.68
N THR A 22 -14.46 8.76 -9.38
CA THR A 22 -15.54 9.11 -8.45
C THR A 22 -16.09 10.49 -8.76
N VAL A 23 -15.24 11.46 -9.08
CA VAL A 23 -15.66 12.82 -9.47
C VAL A 23 -16.60 12.78 -10.64
N LYS A 24 -16.31 11.97 -11.68
CA LYS A 24 -17.13 11.83 -12.90
C LYS A 24 -18.52 11.28 -12.63
N SER A 25 -18.72 10.57 -11.53
CA SER A 25 -19.99 9.93 -11.15
C SER A 25 -20.87 10.79 -10.22
N LEU A 26 -20.44 12.00 -9.92
CA LEU A 26 -21.09 12.90 -8.96
C LEU A 26 -21.46 14.24 -9.61
N PRO A 27 -22.38 15.02 -9.00
CA PRO A 27 -22.68 16.38 -9.45
C PRO A 27 -21.41 17.23 -9.51
N GLN A 28 -21.11 17.78 -10.70
CA GLN A 28 -19.82 18.46 -10.97
C GLN A 28 -19.64 19.72 -10.10
N GLU A 29 -20.71 20.40 -9.77
CA GLU A 29 -20.69 21.60 -8.93
C GLU A 29 -20.35 21.33 -7.46
N LYS A 30 -20.51 20.06 -7.02
CA LYS A 30 -20.23 19.63 -5.65
C LYS A 30 -18.97 18.79 -5.54
N ALA A 31 -18.60 18.05 -6.58
CA ALA A 31 -17.49 17.10 -6.54
C ALA A 31 -16.13 17.81 -6.65
N VAL A 32 -15.21 17.48 -5.74
CA VAL A 32 -13.85 18.04 -5.73
C VAL A 32 -12.87 16.86 -5.56
N LEU A 33 -11.87 16.78 -6.43
CA LEU A 33 -10.77 15.83 -6.26
C LEU A 33 -9.80 16.37 -5.23
N THR A 34 -9.80 15.80 -4.04
CA THR A 34 -8.94 16.23 -2.93
C THR A 34 -7.84 15.22 -2.60
N GLY A 35 -7.95 14.00 -3.09
CA GLY A 35 -7.15 12.88 -2.57
C GLY A 35 -7.58 12.50 -1.14
N SER A 36 -6.81 11.63 -0.52
CA SER A 36 -7.00 11.17 0.86
C SER A 36 -6.09 11.94 1.82
N PRO A 37 -6.57 12.30 3.03
CA PRO A 37 -5.71 12.90 4.05
C PRO A 37 -4.63 11.90 4.47
N ILE A 38 -3.37 12.31 4.37
CA ILE A 38 -2.22 11.50 4.76
C ILE A 38 -1.68 11.99 6.09
N ARG A 39 -1.38 11.06 6.98
CA ARG A 39 -0.78 11.36 8.28
C ARG A 39 0.61 11.96 8.09
N ARG A 40 0.86 13.15 8.64
CA ARG A 40 2.14 13.86 8.48
C ARG A 40 3.32 13.07 9.03
N GLU A 41 3.11 12.29 10.07
CA GLU A 41 4.12 11.45 10.71
C GLU A 41 4.76 10.47 9.72
N LEU A 42 4.02 10.00 8.71
CA LEU A 42 4.53 9.06 7.71
C LEU A 42 5.72 9.59 6.89
N PHE A 43 5.89 10.90 6.82
CA PHE A 43 7.01 11.54 6.10
C PHE A 43 8.29 11.70 6.95
N HIS A 44 8.24 11.32 8.23
CA HIS A 44 9.32 11.55 9.20
C HIS A 44 9.84 10.24 9.82
N GLY A 45 9.75 9.13 9.08
CA GLY A 45 10.24 7.84 9.54
C GLY A 45 11.78 7.76 9.55
N ASP A 46 12.28 6.95 10.46
CA ASP A 46 13.71 6.67 10.65
C ASP A 46 14.03 5.25 10.19
N ALA A 47 14.71 5.13 9.05
CA ALA A 47 15.07 3.84 8.45
C ALA A 47 16.05 3.05 9.36
N GLU A 48 17.01 3.73 10.01
CA GLU A 48 17.98 3.06 10.91
C GLU A 48 17.28 2.45 12.10
N LYS A 49 16.33 3.18 12.68
CA LYS A 49 15.54 2.68 13.79
C LYS A 49 14.74 1.44 13.40
N SER A 50 14.16 1.43 12.19
CA SER A 50 13.44 0.27 11.68
C SER A 50 14.36 -0.91 11.40
N LEU A 51 15.55 -0.68 10.85
CA LEU A 51 16.57 -1.71 10.61
C LEU A 51 16.87 -2.45 11.92
N HIS A 52 17.17 -1.70 12.99
CA HIS A 52 17.44 -2.27 14.32
C HIS A 52 16.22 -2.98 14.92
N TYR A 53 15.03 -2.37 14.81
CA TYR A 53 13.79 -2.94 15.32
C TYR A 53 13.44 -4.27 14.64
N CYS A 54 13.70 -4.39 13.34
CA CYS A 54 13.49 -5.61 12.58
C CYS A 54 14.62 -6.65 12.77
N GLY A 55 15.73 -6.27 13.40
CA GLY A 55 16.88 -7.15 13.61
C GLY A 55 17.63 -7.47 12.31
N PHE A 56 17.61 -6.58 11.33
CA PHE A 56 18.38 -6.75 10.10
C PHE A 56 19.84 -6.38 10.34
N PRO A 57 20.80 -7.16 9.78
CA PRO A 57 22.22 -7.02 10.12
C PRO A 57 22.87 -5.77 9.51
N ASP A 58 22.36 -5.31 8.37
CA ASP A 58 22.97 -4.26 7.55
C ASP A 58 21.98 -3.73 6.48
N HIS A 59 22.46 -2.88 5.56
CA HIS A 59 21.73 -2.35 4.41
C HIS A 59 22.09 -3.02 3.08
N ASN A 60 22.67 -4.21 3.09
CA ASN A 60 23.19 -4.86 1.89
C ASN A 60 22.08 -5.39 0.96
N LYS A 61 20.86 -5.50 1.45
CA LYS A 61 19.68 -5.90 0.66
C LYS A 61 18.59 -4.86 0.73
N PRO A 62 17.84 -4.66 -0.36
CA PRO A 62 16.62 -3.87 -0.34
C PRO A 62 15.57 -4.52 0.57
N VAL A 63 14.63 -3.69 1.06
CA VAL A 63 13.61 -4.12 2.00
C VAL A 63 12.25 -4.19 1.33
N LEU A 64 11.61 -5.37 1.40
CA LEU A 64 10.25 -5.61 0.98
C LEU A 64 9.30 -5.56 2.18
N LEU A 65 8.39 -4.59 2.21
CA LEU A 65 7.36 -4.45 3.23
C LEU A 65 6.06 -5.09 2.76
N ILE A 66 5.48 -5.97 3.58
CA ILE A 66 4.24 -6.68 3.27
C ILE A 66 3.16 -6.27 4.27
N VAL A 67 2.04 -5.71 3.74
CA VAL A 67 0.93 -5.19 4.55
C VAL A 67 -0.38 -5.79 4.07
N GLY A 68 -0.89 -6.78 4.78
CA GLY A 68 -2.16 -7.45 4.45
C GLY A 68 -3.44 -6.66 4.81
N GLY A 69 -3.29 -5.42 5.32
CA GLY A 69 -4.37 -4.64 5.92
C GLY A 69 -4.44 -4.81 7.44
N SER A 70 -5.35 -4.11 8.12
CA SER A 70 -5.44 -4.08 9.61
C SER A 70 -5.67 -5.45 10.25
N SER A 71 -6.39 -6.34 9.57
CA SER A 71 -6.66 -7.71 10.04
C SER A 71 -5.67 -8.73 9.50
N GLY A 72 -4.72 -8.29 8.66
CA GLY A 72 -3.86 -9.18 7.88
C GLY A 72 -4.59 -9.82 6.70
N SER A 73 -3.87 -10.62 5.94
CA SER A 73 -4.41 -11.38 4.80
C SER A 73 -3.82 -12.78 4.77
N LYS A 74 -4.65 -13.77 5.06
CA LYS A 74 -4.23 -15.18 5.02
C LYS A 74 -3.65 -15.55 3.64
N VAL A 75 -4.29 -15.12 2.56
CA VAL A 75 -3.87 -15.40 1.18
C VAL A 75 -2.49 -14.81 0.90
N ILE A 76 -2.25 -13.54 1.24
CA ILE A 76 -0.94 -12.90 1.06
C ILE A 76 0.10 -13.55 1.95
N ASN A 77 -0.23 -13.81 3.23
CA ASN A 77 0.70 -14.43 4.17
C ASN A 77 1.16 -15.81 3.68
N GLU A 78 0.24 -16.65 3.19
CA GLU A 78 0.55 -17.97 2.67
C GLU A 78 1.38 -17.88 1.38
N ALA A 79 1.02 -17.00 0.44
CA ALA A 79 1.75 -16.83 -0.81
C ALA A 79 3.19 -16.37 -0.56
N VAL A 80 3.38 -15.37 0.31
CA VAL A 80 4.72 -14.88 0.65
C VAL A 80 5.56 -15.95 1.35
N ARG A 81 4.99 -16.69 2.30
CA ARG A 81 5.71 -17.72 3.06
C ARG A 81 6.15 -18.89 2.18
N LYS A 82 5.40 -19.22 1.14
CA LYS A 82 5.79 -20.27 0.18
C LYS A 82 7.06 -19.92 -0.58
N VAL A 83 7.22 -18.67 -0.98
CA VAL A 83 8.36 -18.18 -1.77
C VAL A 83 9.37 -17.40 -0.92
N LEU A 84 9.27 -17.53 0.40
CA LEU A 84 10.14 -16.82 1.34
C LEU A 84 11.64 -17.09 1.12
N PRO A 85 12.09 -18.34 0.87
CA PRO A 85 13.50 -18.62 0.61
C PRO A 85 14.02 -17.83 -0.59
N GLU A 86 13.29 -17.81 -1.70
CA GLU A 86 13.67 -17.12 -2.94
C GLU A 86 13.67 -15.58 -2.74
N LEU A 87 12.70 -15.05 -2.00
CA LEU A 87 12.65 -13.63 -1.68
C LEU A 87 13.85 -13.21 -0.81
N LEU A 88 14.21 -14.03 0.17
CA LEU A 88 15.34 -13.76 1.08
C LEU A 88 16.70 -13.78 0.40
N GLU A 89 16.83 -14.37 -0.79
CA GLU A 89 18.07 -14.28 -1.56
C GLU A 89 18.39 -12.82 -1.93
N GLN A 90 17.34 -12.01 -2.22
CA GLN A 90 17.48 -10.66 -2.75
C GLN A 90 17.02 -9.55 -1.80
N PHE A 91 16.10 -9.83 -0.86
CA PHE A 91 15.46 -8.83 0.00
C PHE A 91 15.59 -9.17 1.48
N TYR A 92 15.57 -8.16 2.32
CA TYR A 92 15.08 -8.27 3.69
C TYR A 92 13.55 -8.07 3.66
N ILE A 93 12.83 -8.73 4.56
CA ILE A 93 11.37 -8.76 4.52
C ILE A 93 10.78 -8.34 5.86
N ILE A 94 9.97 -7.30 5.83
CA ILE A 94 9.09 -6.89 6.95
C ILE A 94 7.68 -7.36 6.60
N HIS A 95 7.08 -8.21 7.45
CA HIS A 95 5.78 -8.79 7.19
C HIS A 95 4.77 -8.49 8.31
N LEU A 96 3.81 -7.61 8.03
CA LEU A 96 2.68 -7.33 8.92
C LEU A 96 1.57 -8.35 8.64
N CYS A 97 1.58 -9.43 9.42
CA CYS A 97 0.76 -10.62 9.16
C CYS A 97 -0.71 -10.46 9.60
N GLY A 98 -1.00 -9.51 10.51
CA GLY A 98 -2.28 -9.41 11.20
C GLY A 98 -2.33 -10.24 12.49
N LYS A 99 -3.22 -9.87 13.39
CA LYS A 99 -3.35 -10.47 14.72
C LYS A 99 -3.59 -11.98 14.64
N GLY A 100 -2.82 -12.75 15.42
CA GLY A 100 -2.91 -14.21 15.49
C GLY A 100 -2.36 -14.95 14.26
N ASN A 101 -1.66 -14.26 13.34
CA ASN A 101 -1.16 -14.86 12.11
C ASN A 101 0.38 -14.96 12.04
N LEU A 102 1.08 -14.82 13.16
CA LEU A 102 2.51 -15.12 13.21
C LEU A 102 2.75 -16.60 12.94
N ASP A 103 3.86 -16.90 12.26
CA ASP A 103 4.33 -18.27 12.10
C ASP A 103 5.56 -18.51 12.98
N GLU A 104 5.35 -19.23 14.08
CA GLU A 104 6.43 -19.52 15.05
C GLU A 104 7.60 -20.31 14.45
N LYS A 105 7.38 -21.05 13.36
CA LYS A 105 8.44 -21.78 12.65
C LYS A 105 9.41 -20.86 11.92
N LEU A 106 8.96 -19.65 11.60
CA LEU A 106 9.76 -18.64 10.89
C LEU A 106 10.40 -17.62 11.84
N LYS A 107 10.24 -17.81 13.15
CA LYS A 107 10.87 -16.96 14.16
C LYS A 107 12.39 -17.10 14.11
N GLY A 108 13.09 -15.98 14.04
CA GLY A 108 14.56 -15.96 14.00
C GLY A 108 15.17 -16.29 12.64
N VAL A 109 14.38 -16.40 11.57
CA VAL A 109 14.90 -16.48 10.20
C VAL A 109 15.62 -15.16 9.87
N ILE A 110 16.89 -15.25 9.53
CA ILE A 110 17.72 -14.07 9.21
C ILE A 110 17.15 -13.34 7.99
N GLY A 111 16.92 -12.04 8.13
CA GLY A 111 16.37 -11.20 7.07
C GLY A 111 14.85 -11.22 6.97
N TYR A 112 14.13 -11.94 7.85
CA TYR A 112 12.68 -11.97 7.92
C TYR A 112 12.18 -11.51 9.28
N ALA A 113 11.49 -10.39 9.32
CA ALA A 113 10.85 -9.85 10.51
C ALA A 113 9.32 -9.87 10.33
N GLN A 114 8.61 -10.59 11.20
CA GLN A 114 7.14 -10.66 11.16
C GLN A 114 6.53 -10.04 12.41
N PHE A 115 5.44 -9.31 12.20
CA PHE A 115 4.69 -8.62 13.27
C PHE A 115 3.20 -8.83 13.07
N GLU A 116 2.43 -8.88 14.15
CA GLU A 116 0.97 -8.89 14.05
C GLU A 116 0.44 -7.57 13.48
N TYR A 117 0.98 -6.47 13.95
CA TYR A 117 0.70 -5.11 13.48
C TYR A 117 1.87 -4.19 13.86
N ALA A 118 1.91 -3.02 13.25
CA ALA A 118 2.80 -1.92 13.63
C ALA A 118 1.97 -0.66 13.81
N SER A 119 2.28 0.15 14.82
CA SER A 119 1.65 1.44 15.11
C SER A 119 2.62 2.58 14.82
N ALA A 120 3.38 3.01 15.81
CA ALA A 120 4.40 4.05 15.65
C ALA A 120 5.55 3.57 14.73
N GLU A 121 5.91 2.29 14.82
CA GLU A 121 6.97 1.65 14.05
C GLU A 121 6.68 1.61 12.54
N LEU A 122 5.40 1.66 12.14
CA LEU A 122 4.99 1.62 10.73
C LEU A 122 5.62 2.75 9.91
N THR A 123 5.75 3.92 10.49
CA THR A 123 6.38 5.09 9.87
C THR A 123 7.84 4.81 9.54
N ASP A 124 8.58 4.24 10.48
CA ASP A 124 9.98 3.86 10.34
C ASP A 124 10.14 2.71 9.32
N MET A 125 9.20 1.75 9.34
CA MET A 125 9.16 0.64 8.36
C MET A 125 8.93 1.15 6.93
N PHE A 126 8.05 2.13 6.73
CA PHE A 126 7.88 2.77 5.43
C PHE A 126 9.14 3.53 5.00
N ALA A 127 9.85 4.19 5.91
CA ALA A 127 11.11 4.86 5.58
C ALA A 127 12.18 3.86 5.09
N LEU A 128 12.26 2.68 5.73
CA LEU A 128 13.22 1.64 5.37
C LEU A 128 12.84 0.87 4.09
N ALA A 129 11.55 0.72 3.79
CA ALA A 129 11.08 -0.10 2.68
C ALA A 129 11.43 0.48 1.30
N ASP A 130 11.94 -0.36 0.40
CA ASP A 130 12.17 -0.03 -1.02
C ASP A 130 10.98 -0.41 -1.90
N LEU A 131 10.22 -1.45 -1.51
CA LEU A 131 9.09 -2.00 -2.23
C LEU A 131 8.02 -2.44 -1.24
N ALA A 132 6.74 -2.33 -1.61
CA ALA A 132 5.64 -2.81 -0.78
C ALA A 132 4.72 -3.79 -1.52
N ILE A 133 4.24 -4.80 -0.80
CA ILE A 133 3.08 -5.62 -1.21
C ILE A 133 1.92 -5.24 -0.28
N SER A 134 0.77 -4.88 -0.85
CA SER A 134 -0.37 -4.43 -0.05
C SER A 134 -1.72 -4.87 -0.61
N ARG A 135 -2.73 -4.87 0.24
CA ARG A 135 -4.13 -4.79 -0.21
C ARG A 135 -4.42 -3.40 -0.80
N ALA A 136 -5.45 -3.29 -1.64
CA ALA A 136 -5.81 -2.04 -2.31
C ALA A 136 -6.88 -1.23 -1.55
N GLY A 137 -6.77 -1.15 -0.22
CA GLY A 137 -7.58 -0.25 0.59
C GLY A 137 -7.26 1.21 0.28
N ALA A 138 -8.28 2.08 0.20
CA ALA A 138 -8.10 3.47 -0.24
C ALA A 138 -7.03 4.23 0.56
N ASN A 139 -7.00 4.09 1.88
CA ASN A 139 -6.01 4.77 2.71
C ASN A 139 -4.59 4.24 2.43
N SER A 140 -4.40 2.91 2.43
CA SER A 140 -3.09 2.30 2.22
C SER A 140 -2.47 2.67 0.87
N ILE A 141 -3.25 2.64 -0.21
CA ILE A 141 -2.71 3.00 -1.53
C ILE A 141 -2.40 4.50 -1.66
N CYS A 142 -3.17 5.36 -0.98
CA CYS A 142 -2.88 6.79 -0.93
C CYS A 142 -1.63 7.09 -0.08
N GLU A 143 -1.40 6.36 1.01
CA GLU A 143 -0.16 6.43 1.79
C GLU A 143 1.06 5.99 0.96
N LEU A 144 0.96 4.87 0.24
CA LEU A 144 2.02 4.41 -0.68
C LEU A 144 2.32 5.43 -1.79
N LEU A 145 1.28 6.04 -2.37
CA LEU A 145 1.42 7.10 -3.38
C LEU A 145 2.14 8.32 -2.79
N ALA A 146 1.72 8.79 -1.62
CA ALA A 146 2.30 9.97 -0.98
C ALA A 146 3.77 9.76 -0.58
N LEU A 147 4.14 8.53 -0.21
CA LEU A 147 5.50 8.13 0.12
C LEU A 147 6.32 7.71 -1.11
N HIS A 148 5.74 7.79 -2.30
CA HIS A 148 6.36 7.33 -3.56
C HIS A 148 6.91 5.90 -3.49
N LYS A 149 6.22 5.00 -2.78
CA LYS A 149 6.70 3.62 -2.61
C LYS A 149 6.26 2.74 -3.78
N PRO A 150 7.19 2.22 -4.59
CA PRO A 150 6.90 1.19 -5.58
C PRO A 150 6.10 0.07 -4.93
N ASN A 151 5.04 -0.40 -5.58
CA ASN A 151 4.16 -1.32 -4.89
C ASN A 151 3.43 -2.30 -5.81
N ILE A 152 3.13 -3.47 -5.23
CA ILE A 152 2.31 -4.52 -5.80
C ILE A 152 1.02 -4.57 -5.00
N LEU A 153 -0.11 -4.34 -5.66
CA LEU A 153 -1.43 -4.42 -5.05
C LEU A 153 -2.08 -5.77 -5.33
N ILE A 154 -2.53 -6.42 -4.27
CA ILE A 154 -3.31 -7.65 -4.34
C ILE A 154 -4.69 -7.32 -3.74
N PRO A 155 -5.65 -6.83 -4.56
CA PRO A 155 -6.97 -6.45 -4.07
C PRO A 155 -7.74 -7.66 -3.56
N LEU A 156 -8.61 -7.47 -2.58
CA LEU A 156 -9.58 -8.47 -2.18
C LEU A 156 -10.44 -8.89 -3.38
N SER A 157 -10.67 -10.19 -3.52
CA SER A 157 -11.51 -10.73 -4.59
C SER A 157 -12.95 -10.18 -4.55
N ALA A 158 -13.64 -10.22 -5.68
CA ALA A 158 -15.03 -9.81 -5.76
C ALA A 158 -15.96 -10.67 -4.88
N ALA A 159 -15.57 -11.92 -4.62
CA ALA A 159 -16.29 -12.82 -3.71
C ALA A 159 -16.15 -12.43 -2.23
N ALA A 160 -15.02 -11.82 -1.86
CA ALA A 160 -14.71 -11.44 -0.47
C ALA A 160 -15.02 -9.97 -0.16
N SER A 161 -15.35 -9.14 -1.15
CA SER A 161 -15.57 -7.71 -0.99
C SER A 161 -16.67 -7.18 -1.91
N ARG A 162 -17.01 -5.88 -1.76
CA ARG A 162 -17.91 -5.17 -2.68
C ARG A 162 -17.24 -4.71 -3.97
N GLY A 163 -15.99 -5.13 -4.22
CA GLY A 163 -15.22 -4.78 -5.40
C GLY A 163 -14.55 -3.40 -5.36
N ASP A 164 -14.66 -2.66 -4.26
CA ASP A 164 -14.02 -1.35 -4.09
C ASP A 164 -12.51 -1.42 -4.21
N GLN A 165 -11.85 -2.42 -3.61
CA GLN A 165 -10.41 -2.61 -3.75
C GLN A 165 -9.97 -2.93 -5.19
N ILE A 166 -10.78 -3.67 -5.93
CA ILE A 166 -10.50 -3.96 -7.35
C ILE A 166 -10.54 -2.67 -8.17
N LEU A 167 -11.53 -1.81 -7.93
CA LEU A 167 -11.63 -0.52 -8.60
C LEU A 167 -10.46 0.40 -8.24
N ASN A 168 -10.08 0.45 -6.97
CA ASN A 168 -8.93 1.21 -6.50
C ASN A 168 -7.63 0.74 -7.18
N ALA A 169 -7.37 -0.57 -7.18
CA ALA A 169 -6.20 -1.16 -7.82
C ALA A 169 -6.14 -0.86 -9.32
N LYS A 170 -7.27 -1.00 -10.03
CA LYS A 170 -7.37 -0.67 -11.47
C LYS A 170 -7.09 0.80 -11.74
N SER A 171 -7.57 1.72 -10.89
CA SER A 171 -7.31 3.15 -11.04
C SER A 171 -5.82 3.45 -10.88
N PHE A 172 -5.15 2.85 -9.89
CA PHE A 172 -3.72 3.04 -9.64
C PHE A 172 -2.85 2.40 -10.73
N ALA A 173 -3.19 1.20 -11.20
CA ALA A 173 -2.49 0.56 -12.32
C ALA A 173 -2.58 1.40 -13.61
N LYS A 174 -3.77 1.91 -13.92
CA LYS A 174 -3.99 2.77 -15.10
C LYS A 174 -3.15 4.04 -15.09
N GLN A 175 -2.87 4.56 -13.90
CA GLN A 175 -2.04 5.75 -13.71
C GLN A 175 -0.54 5.43 -13.62
N GLY A 176 -0.15 4.15 -13.62
CA GLY A 176 1.24 3.72 -13.53
C GLY A 176 1.82 3.82 -12.11
N PHE A 177 0.98 3.87 -11.07
CA PHE A 177 1.43 3.96 -9.67
C PHE A 177 1.71 2.60 -9.03
N SER A 178 1.08 1.54 -9.54
CA SER A 178 1.13 0.23 -8.93
C SER A 178 1.11 -0.89 -9.95
N TYR A 179 1.81 -1.98 -9.65
CA TYR A 179 1.57 -3.28 -10.28
C TYR A 179 0.39 -3.96 -9.59
N VAL A 180 -0.43 -4.71 -10.32
CA VAL A 180 -1.62 -5.36 -9.74
C VAL A 180 -1.64 -6.84 -10.07
N ILE A 181 -1.77 -7.66 -9.04
CA ILE A 181 -2.06 -9.09 -9.16
C ILE A 181 -3.48 -9.31 -8.64
N GLU A 182 -4.40 -9.76 -9.50
CA GLU A 182 -5.73 -10.19 -9.04
C GLU A 182 -5.56 -11.40 -8.11
N GLU A 183 -6.27 -11.44 -6.99
CA GLU A 183 -6.11 -12.49 -5.97
C GLU A 183 -6.26 -13.90 -6.56
N GLU A 184 -7.13 -14.06 -7.54
CA GLU A 184 -7.38 -15.33 -8.24
C GLU A 184 -6.20 -15.77 -9.15
N LYS A 185 -5.31 -14.82 -9.50
CA LYS A 185 -4.11 -15.05 -10.32
C LYS A 185 -2.83 -15.12 -9.50
N LEU A 186 -2.95 -15.02 -8.18
CA LEU A 186 -1.80 -15.06 -7.28
C LEU A 186 -1.26 -16.48 -7.20
N THR A 187 -0.07 -16.68 -7.72
CA THR A 187 0.72 -17.91 -7.66
C THR A 187 2.13 -17.59 -7.17
N ASP A 188 2.89 -18.61 -6.79
CA ASP A 188 4.29 -18.47 -6.38
C ASP A 188 5.09 -17.73 -7.48
N GLN A 189 4.92 -18.15 -8.73
CA GLN A 189 5.63 -17.55 -9.88
C GLN A 189 5.19 -16.10 -10.16
N THR A 190 3.87 -15.82 -10.18
CA THR A 190 3.39 -14.46 -10.45
C THR A 190 3.82 -13.48 -9.37
N LEU A 191 3.93 -13.93 -8.12
CA LEU A 191 4.42 -13.10 -7.02
C LEU A 191 5.90 -12.78 -7.18
N LEU A 192 6.75 -13.80 -7.43
CA LEU A 192 8.19 -13.61 -7.63
C LEU A 192 8.50 -12.72 -8.84
N ASP A 193 7.81 -12.96 -9.95
CA ASP A 193 8.00 -12.17 -11.17
C ASP A 193 7.61 -10.70 -10.95
N ALA A 194 6.46 -10.46 -10.30
CA ALA A 194 6.03 -9.11 -9.97
C ALA A 194 7.02 -8.38 -9.04
N VAL A 195 7.55 -9.05 -8.02
CA VAL A 195 8.55 -8.46 -7.12
C VAL A 195 9.80 -8.05 -7.89
N ARG A 196 10.32 -8.93 -8.77
CA ARG A 196 11.50 -8.65 -9.59
C ARG A 196 11.25 -7.50 -10.58
N GLU A 197 10.11 -7.54 -11.28
CA GLU A 197 9.74 -6.51 -12.28
C GLU A 197 9.60 -5.13 -11.61
N VAL A 198 8.79 -5.03 -10.55
CA VAL A 198 8.54 -3.74 -9.90
C VAL A 198 9.81 -3.20 -9.24
N TYR A 199 10.65 -4.05 -8.66
CA TYR A 199 11.93 -3.61 -8.11
C TYR A 199 12.90 -3.14 -9.20
N ALA A 200 12.98 -3.84 -10.33
CA ALA A 200 13.80 -3.42 -11.46
C ALA A 200 13.34 -2.06 -12.03
N ASP A 201 12.03 -1.85 -12.13
CA ASP A 201 11.41 -0.63 -12.66
C ASP A 201 11.10 0.43 -11.57
N ARG A 202 11.61 0.29 -10.33
CA ARG A 202 11.23 1.13 -9.18
C ARG A 202 11.36 2.63 -9.42
N GLU A 203 12.41 3.06 -10.11
CA GLU A 203 12.63 4.48 -10.42
C GLU A 203 11.52 5.06 -11.30
N LYS A 204 10.96 4.28 -12.22
CA LYS A 204 9.83 4.66 -13.06
C LYS A 204 8.57 4.87 -12.22
N TYR A 205 8.30 3.95 -11.26
CA TYR A 205 7.18 4.08 -10.33
C TYR A 205 7.33 5.33 -9.45
N ILE A 206 8.51 5.54 -8.87
CA ILE A 206 8.83 6.73 -8.05
C ILE A 206 8.61 8.01 -8.85
N HIS A 207 9.16 8.09 -10.07
CA HIS A 207 9.00 9.25 -10.94
C HIS A 207 7.53 9.51 -11.27
N THR A 208 6.77 8.48 -11.63
CA THR A 208 5.35 8.61 -11.97
C THR A 208 4.52 9.08 -10.78
N MET A 209 4.78 8.54 -9.58
CA MET A 209 4.09 8.95 -8.36
C MET A 209 4.47 10.37 -7.92
N SER A 210 5.73 10.76 -8.02
CA SER A 210 6.19 12.09 -7.63
C SER A 210 5.57 13.20 -8.46
N ALA A 211 5.33 12.96 -9.76
CA ALA A 211 4.69 13.92 -10.66
C ALA A 211 3.24 14.28 -10.23
N VAL A 212 2.55 13.37 -9.55
CA VAL A 212 1.12 13.54 -9.16
C VAL A 212 0.95 13.89 -7.68
N SER A 213 1.84 13.44 -6.82
CA SER A 213 1.82 13.73 -5.38
C SER A 213 1.77 15.23 -5.09
N TYR A 214 2.41 16.06 -5.93
CA TYR A 214 2.36 17.52 -5.81
C TYR A 214 0.95 18.10 -5.95
N THR A 215 0.08 17.48 -6.73
CA THR A 215 -1.30 17.94 -6.94
C THR A 215 -2.20 17.53 -5.77
N HIS A 216 -1.98 16.34 -5.20
CA HIS A 216 -2.75 15.84 -4.06
C HIS A 216 -2.34 16.47 -2.73
N LEU A 217 -1.05 16.79 -2.52
CA LEU A 217 -0.56 17.46 -1.31
C LEU A 217 -1.00 18.94 -1.25
N ARG A 218 -1.07 19.64 -2.39
CA ARG A 218 -1.59 21.03 -2.45
C ARG A 218 -3.07 21.13 -2.08
N ALA A 219 -3.86 20.11 -2.35
CA ALA A 219 -5.26 20.09 -1.92
C ALA A 219 -5.41 20.10 -0.39
N HIS A 220 -4.44 19.53 0.34
CA HIS A 220 -4.38 19.59 1.81
C HIS A 220 -4.07 20.99 2.36
N GLU A 221 -3.18 21.73 1.72
CA GLU A 221 -2.86 23.09 2.14
C GLU A 221 -4.04 24.03 1.90
N THR A 222 -4.80 23.81 0.83
CA THR A 222 -5.96 24.65 0.49
C THR A 222 -7.15 24.42 1.44
N LEU A 223 -7.34 23.20 1.96
CA LEU A 223 -8.38 22.89 2.93
C LEU A 223 -8.06 23.37 4.35
N ALA A 224 -6.78 23.56 4.69
CA ALA A 224 -6.38 24.13 5.98
C ALA A 224 -6.56 25.65 6.04
N ASN A 225 -6.80 26.30 4.89
CA ASN A 225 -6.98 27.74 4.76
C ASN A 225 -8.44 28.14 4.42
N LEU A 226 -9.39 27.20 4.47
CA LEU A 226 -10.83 27.40 4.37
C LEU A 226 -11.52 27.20 5.72
#